data_9bc28859dea7bab683753082b6d68f24
#
_entry.id   9bc28859dea7bab683753082b6d68f24
#
_cell.length_a   1.000
_cell.length_b   1.000
_cell.length_c   1.000
_cell.angle_alpha   90.00
_cell.angle_beta   90.00
_cell.angle_gamma   90.00
#
_symmetry.space_group_name_H-M   'P 1'
#
loop_
_entity.id
_entity.type
_entity.pdbx_description
1 polymer ?
#
loop_
_entity_poly.entity_id
_entity_poly.type
_entity_poly.pdbx_seq_one_letter_code
_entity_poly.pdbx_strand_id
1 'polypeptide(L)'
;YCSDNPIRIAQLSNYESFNFPFLKQAFKLHLSRFPSLKNGLNIPEINVLNTAHTTSLDNEKALIDTLLKNQGNFGFGDTQYYKILESLKPLFTSLKPVKLKRNTPKILNGEHNYYSKIKQDGLYLGGALKYAYLYDKEHNSFFKL
;
A
#
# COMPACT_ATOMS: atom_id res chain seq x y z
N TYR A 1 2.00 18.55 2.29
CA TYR A 1 2.81 17.31 2.19
C TYR A 1 3.74 17.13 3.40
N CYS A 2 4.36 18.19 3.87
CA CYS A 2 5.28 18.15 5.02
C CYS A 2 4.58 18.18 6.40
N SER A 3 3.25 18.23 6.45
CA SER A 3 2.49 18.21 7.70
C SER A 3 2.60 16.83 8.37
N ASP A 4 2.73 16.81 9.67
CA ASP A 4 2.65 15.63 10.54
C ASP A 4 1.24 14.99 10.56
N ASN A 5 0.24 15.73 10.04
CA ASN A 5 -1.16 15.30 10.01
C ASN A 5 -1.62 15.08 8.55
N PRO A 6 -1.93 13.85 8.12
CA PRO A 6 -2.38 13.54 6.77
C PRO A 6 -3.81 13.96 6.47
N ILE A 7 -4.62 14.36 7.46
CA ILE A 7 -6.03 14.77 7.30
C ILE A 7 -6.14 15.94 6.31
N ARG A 8 -5.20 16.89 6.37
CA ARG A 8 -5.17 18.02 5.41
C ARG A 8 -5.01 17.57 3.97
N ILE A 9 -4.21 16.53 3.72
CA ILE A 9 -4.04 15.97 2.37
C ILE A 9 -5.32 15.29 1.91
N ALA A 10 -6.05 14.61 2.81
CA ALA A 10 -7.35 14.02 2.50
C ALA A 10 -8.37 15.09 2.10
N GLN A 11 -8.42 16.21 2.81
CA GLN A 11 -9.28 17.35 2.45
C GLN A 11 -8.89 17.93 1.07
N LEU A 12 -7.59 18.16 0.83
CA LEU A 12 -7.09 18.68 -0.45
C LEU A 12 -7.30 17.71 -1.62
N SER A 13 -7.35 16.40 -1.35
CA SER A 13 -7.61 15.38 -2.39
C SER A 13 -9.02 15.47 -3.00
N ASN A 14 -9.93 16.20 -2.35
CA ASN A 14 -11.27 16.49 -2.88
C ASN A 14 -11.32 17.79 -3.68
N TYR A 15 -10.29 18.63 -3.58
CA TYR A 15 -10.26 19.92 -4.25
C TYR A 15 -9.77 19.79 -5.69
N GLU A 16 -10.48 20.43 -6.63
CA GLU A 16 -10.07 20.51 -8.03
C GLU A 16 -9.33 21.82 -8.28
N SER A 17 -8.10 21.72 -8.75
CA SER A 17 -7.28 22.86 -9.11
C SER A 17 -7.20 22.98 -10.63
N PHE A 18 -7.61 24.13 -11.17
CA PHE A 18 -7.48 24.42 -12.59
C PHE A 18 -6.02 24.46 -13.04
N ASN A 19 -5.14 25.02 -12.20
CA ASN A 19 -3.71 25.15 -12.51
C ASN A 19 -2.92 23.85 -12.35
N PHE A 20 -3.44 22.88 -11.56
CA PHE A 20 -2.76 21.62 -11.24
C PHE A 20 -3.74 20.44 -11.34
N PRO A 21 -4.18 20.06 -12.56
CA PRO A 21 -5.25 19.06 -12.76
C PRO A 21 -4.88 17.67 -12.19
N PHE A 22 -3.59 17.34 -12.09
CA PHE A 22 -3.14 16.04 -11.57
C PHE A 22 -2.97 16.01 -10.04
N LEU A 23 -3.09 17.14 -9.35
CA LEU A 23 -2.83 17.24 -7.91
C LEU A 23 -3.77 16.38 -7.08
N LYS A 24 -5.05 16.37 -7.43
CA LYS A 24 -6.09 15.53 -6.79
C LYS A 24 -5.71 14.06 -6.83
N GLN A 25 -5.27 13.57 -8.00
CA GLN A 25 -4.86 12.17 -8.15
C GLN A 25 -3.57 11.88 -7.40
N ALA A 26 -2.59 12.77 -7.44
CA ALA A 26 -1.35 12.63 -6.69
C ALA A 26 -1.60 12.51 -5.18
N PHE A 27 -2.51 13.33 -4.63
CA PHE A 27 -2.90 13.20 -3.23
C PHE A 27 -3.59 11.88 -2.92
N LYS A 28 -4.52 11.41 -3.76
CA LYS A 28 -5.16 10.10 -3.57
C LYS A 28 -4.16 8.95 -3.60
N LEU A 29 -3.18 8.98 -4.49
CA LEU A 29 -2.09 7.99 -4.54
C LEU A 29 -1.22 8.06 -3.27
N HIS A 30 -0.91 9.27 -2.79
CA HIS A 30 -0.18 9.44 -1.54
C HIS A 30 -0.95 8.86 -0.35
N LEU A 31 -2.25 9.17 -0.23
CA LEU A 31 -3.11 8.65 0.85
C LEU A 31 -3.22 7.12 0.82
N SER A 32 -3.24 6.52 -0.36
CA SER A 32 -3.31 5.07 -0.54
C SER A 32 -2.06 4.31 -0.07
N ARG A 33 -1.00 5.02 0.30
CA ARG A 33 0.23 4.47 0.89
C ARG A 33 0.16 4.33 2.41
N PHE A 34 -0.87 4.89 3.05
CA PHE A 34 -1.16 4.62 4.47
C PHE A 34 -1.86 3.27 4.64
N PRO A 35 -1.67 2.60 5.80
CA PRO A 35 -2.36 1.35 6.06
C PRO A 35 -3.88 1.55 6.09
N SER A 36 -4.59 0.61 5.46
CA SER A 36 -6.05 0.62 5.41
C SER A 36 -6.66 0.26 6.75
N LEU A 37 -7.74 0.94 7.12
CA LEU A 37 -8.57 0.57 8.26
C LEU A 37 -9.09 -0.88 8.16
N LYS A 38 -9.39 -1.35 6.95
CA LYS A 38 -9.99 -2.67 6.69
C LYS A 38 -9.07 -3.83 7.04
N ASN A 39 -7.83 -3.80 6.58
CA ASN A 39 -6.91 -4.95 6.69
C ASN A 39 -5.49 -4.60 7.15
N GLY A 40 -5.21 -3.32 7.39
CA GLY A 40 -3.90 -2.85 7.86
C GLY A 40 -2.83 -2.76 6.76
N LEU A 41 -3.16 -3.10 5.51
CA LEU A 41 -2.25 -3.03 4.37
C LEU A 41 -2.53 -1.78 3.54
N ASN A 42 -1.51 -1.21 2.92
CA ASN A 42 -1.66 -0.14 1.94
C ASN A 42 -1.90 -0.71 0.51
N ILE A 43 -2.30 0.15 -0.43
CA ILE A 43 -2.58 -0.30 -1.80
C ILE A 43 -1.36 -0.92 -2.50
N PRO A 44 -0.13 -0.39 -2.45
CA PRO A 44 1.04 -1.08 -2.98
C PRO A 44 1.26 -2.49 -2.40
N GLU A 45 1.07 -2.68 -1.10
CA GLU A 45 1.17 -3.99 -0.43
C GLU A 45 0.06 -4.95 -0.91
N ILE A 46 -1.17 -4.45 -1.03
CA ILE A 46 -2.31 -5.21 -1.58
C ILE A 46 -2.04 -5.61 -3.03
N ASN A 47 -1.47 -4.73 -3.85
CA ASN A 47 -1.14 -5.02 -5.25
C ASN A 47 -0.11 -6.15 -5.37
N VAL A 48 0.92 -6.17 -4.51
CA VAL A 48 1.91 -7.27 -4.46
C VAL A 48 1.21 -8.60 -4.17
N LEU A 49 0.36 -8.65 -3.15
CA LEU A 49 -0.33 -9.88 -2.76
C LEU A 49 -1.36 -10.32 -3.80
N ASN A 50 -2.12 -9.39 -4.40
CA ASN A 50 -3.07 -9.71 -5.45
C ASN A 50 -2.38 -10.27 -6.70
N THR A 51 -1.27 -9.66 -7.13
CA THR A 51 -0.48 -10.15 -8.26
C THR A 51 0.04 -11.56 -7.99
N ALA A 52 0.56 -11.80 -6.79
CA ALA A 52 1.02 -13.13 -6.37
C ALA A 52 -0.11 -14.15 -6.24
N HIS A 53 -1.34 -13.71 -5.97
CA HIS A 53 -2.51 -14.58 -5.85
C HIS A 53 -3.11 -14.97 -7.21
N THR A 54 -3.15 -14.02 -8.15
CA THR A 54 -3.85 -14.19 -9.43
C THR A 54 -2.96 -14.68 -10.57
N THR A 55 -1.63 -14.58 -10.41
CA THR A 55 -0.67 -14.89 -11.47
C THR A 55 0.29 -15.99 -11.00
N SER A 56 0.48 -17.02 -11.82
CA SER A 56 1.52 -18.02 -11.58
C SER A 56 2.88 -17.45 -11.97
N LEU A 57 3.79 -17.34 -11.00
CA LEU A 57 5.10 -16.69 -11.16
C LEU A 57 6.20 -17.60 -10.62
N ASP A 58 7.27 -17.73 -11.41
CA ASP A 58 8.37 -18.68 -11.10
C ASP A 58 9.29 -18.19 -9.99
N ASN A 59 9.40 -16.87 -9.81
CA ASN A 59 10.30 -16.27 -8.82
C ASN A 59 9.91 -14.83 -8.48
N GLU A 60 10.59 -14.28 -7.47
CA GLU A 60 10.37 -12.90 -7.02
C GLU A 60 10.64 -11.84 -8.10
N LYS A 61 11.63 -12.07 -8.98
CA LYS A 61 11.92 -11.14 -10.07
C LYS A 61 10.74 -11.04 -11.04
N ALA A 62 10.15 -12.17 -11.41
CA ALA A 62 8.96 -12.20 -12.27
C ALA A 62 7.77 -11.46 -11.63
N LEU A 63 7.63 -11.55 -10.30
CA LEU A 63 6.64 -10.79 -9.55
C LEU A 63 6.91 -9.28 -9.64
N ILE A 64 8.15 -8.85 -9.38
CA ILE A 64 8.53 -7.43 -9.46
C ILE A 64 8.36 -6.89 -10.88
N ASP A 65 8.81 -7.61 -11.90
CA ASP A 65 8.66 -7.21 -13.31
C ASP A 65 7.18 -7.04 -13.71
N THR A 66 6.31 -7.92 -13.20
CA THR A 66 4.86 -7.83 -13.43
C THR A 66 4.26 -6.62 -12.73
N LEU A 67 4.67 -6.35 -11.49
CA LEU A 67 4.24 -5.17 -10.72
C LEU A 67 4.67 -3.87 -11.39
N LEU A 68 5.91 -3.78 -11.87
CA LEU A 68 6.43 -2.60 -12.57
C LEU A 68 5.63 -2.29 -13.85
N LYS A 69 5.22 -3.32 -14.59
CA LYS A 69 4.38 -3.16 -15.79
C LYS A 69 2.97 -2.67 -15.47
N ASN A 70 2.42 -3.08 -14.33
CA ASN A 70 1.01 -2.87 -13.98
C ASN A 70 0.78 -1.82 -12.89
N GLN A 71 1.81 -1.12 -12.42
CA GLN A 71 1.72 -0.21 -11.26
C GLN A 71 0.89 1.07 -11.49
N GLY A 72 0.54 1.38 -12.74
CA GLY A 72 -0.16 2.63 -13.06
C GLY A 72 0.67 3.86 -12.70
N ASN A 73 0.06 4.78 -11.96
CA ASN A 73 0.66 6.08 -11.64
C ASN A 73 1.50 6.11 -10.35
N PHE A 74 1.80 4.96 -9.72
CA PHE A 74 2.63 4.94 -8.51
C PHE A 74 4.08 5.35 -8.78
N GLY A 75 4.61 5.03 -9.96
CA GLY A 75 5.96 5.41 -10.36
C GLY A 75 7.06 4.80 -9.48
N PHE A 76 6.82 3.60 -8.93
CA PHE A 76 7.80 2.91 -8.11
C PHE A 76 8.87 2.27 -8.98
N GLY A 77 10.11 2.25 -8.48
CA GLY A 77 11.16 1.41 -9.02
C GLY A 77 11.17 0.01 -8.39
N ASP A 78 12.02 -0.85 -8.90
CA ASP A 78 12.24 -2.20 -8.41
C ASP A 78 12.61 -2.25 -6.94
N THR A 79 13.53 -1.39 -6.51
CA THR A 79 14.00 -1.29 -5.11
C THR A 79 12.86 -1.05 -4.12
N GLN A 80 11.86 -0.21 -4.50
CA GLN A 80 10.71 0.03 -3.64
C GLN A 80 9.83 -1.21 -3.54
N TYR A 81 9.61 -1.93 -4.64
CA TYR A 81 8.85 -3.17 -4.61
C TYR A 81 9.58 -4.28 -3.84
N TYR A 82 10.91 -4.40 -3.95
CA TYR A 82 11.67 -5.32 -3.12
C TYR A 82 11.52 -5.03 -1.63
N LYS A 83 11.55 -3.77 -1.20
CA LYS A 83 11.30 -3.38 0.20
C LYS A 83 9.89 -3.74 0.67
N ILE A 84 8.88 -3.54 -0.18
CA ILE A 84 7.50 -3.94 0.11
C ILE A 84 7.42 -5.46 0.24
N LEU A 85 8.00 -6.20 -0.70
CA LEU A 85 8.03 -7.67 -0.67
C LEU A 85 8.72 -8.20 0.59
N GLU A 86 9.81 -7.57 1.02
CA GLU A 86 10.52 -7.93 2.25
C GLU A 86 9.60 -7.85 3.48
N SER A 87 8.82 -6.77 3.61
CA SER A 87 7.86 -6.60 4.71
C SER A 87 6.70 -7.61 4.65
N LEU A 88 6.39 -8.13 3.46
CA LEU A 88 5.32 -9.08 3.22
C LEU A 88 5.77 -10.55 3.21
N LYS A 89 7.07 -10.84 3.28
CA LYS A 89 7.62 -12.22 3.30
C LYS A 89 6.89 -13.16 4.25
N PRO A 90 6.48 -12.76 5.46
CA PRO A 90 5.74 -13.64 6.36
C PRO A 90 4.40 -14.17 5.80
N LEU A 91 3.86 -13.53 4.75
CA LEU A 91 2.62 -13.94 4.07
C LEU A 91 2.85 -14.90 2.90
N PHE A 92 4.11 -15.16 2.54
CA PHE A 92 4.49 -16.10 1.51
C PHE A 92 4.93 -17.44 2.10
N THR A 93 4.61 -18.53 1.41
CA THR A 93 5.17 -19.86 1.69
C THR A 93 6.48 -20.04 0.95
N SER A 94 6.57 -19.51 -0.27
CA SER A 94 7.75 -19.56 -1.13
C SER A 94 7.76 -18.35 -2.06
N LEU A 95 8.97 -17.93 -2.46
CA LEU A 95 9.19 -16.93 -3.52
C LEU A 95 9.78 -17.57 -4.79
N LYS A 96 9.98 -18.89 -4.78
CA LYS A 96 10.48 -19.66 -5.93
C LYS A 96 9.92 -21.09 -5.89
N PRO A 97 8.78 -21.37 -6.56
CA PRO A 97 7.85 -20.44 -7.18
C PRO A 97 7.12 -19.54 -6.16
N VAL A 98 6.53 -18.46 -6.66
CA VAL A 98 5.79 -17.52 -5.80
C VAL A 98 4.50 -18.19 -5.32
N LYS A 99 4.37 -18.35 -4.00
CA LYS A 99 3.18 -18.95 -3.36
C LYS A 99 2.85 -18.22 -2.07
N LEU A 100 1.59 -17.84 -1.92
CA LEU A 100 1.07 -17.25 -0.69
C LEU A 100 0.69 -18.31 0.34
N LYS A 101 0.73 -17.94 1.62
CA LYS A 101 0.17 -18.76 2.71
C LYS A 101 -1.35 -18.83 2.60
N ARG A 102 -1.92 -19.93 3.05
CA ARG A 102 -3.36 -20.23 3.01
C ARG A 102 -4.26 -19.12 3.59
N ASN A 103 -3.78 -18.41 4.60
CA ASN A 103 -4.56 -17.37 5.27
C ASN A 103 -4.43 -15.97 4.63
N THR A 104 -3.53 -15.78 3.65
CA THR A 104 -3.31 -14.48 3.00
C THR A 104 -4.57 -13.94 2.28
N PRO A 105 -5.38 -14.77 1.56
CA PRO A 105 -6.62 -14.28 0.96
C PRO A 105 -7.61 -13.70 1.96
N LYS A 106 -7.66 -14.21 3.20
CA LYS A 106 -8.52 -13.67 4.27
C LYS A 106 -8.11 -12.25 4.68
N ILE A 107 -6.80 -11.94 4.64
CA ILE A 107 -6.31 -10.58 4.88
C ILE A 107 -6.72 -9.67 3.72
N LEU A 108 -6.58 -10.12 2.47
CA LEU A 108 -6.98 -9.35 1.30
C LEU A 108 -8.48 -9.02 1.31
N ASN A 109 -9.33 -9.96 1.72
CA ASN A 109 -10.78 -9.77 1.84
C ASN A 109 -11.18 -8.92 3.06
N GLY A 110 -10.25 -8.64 3.99
CA GLY A 110 -10.50 -7.87 5.21
C GLY A 110 -11.11 -8.67 6.35
N GLU A 111 -11.12 -10.01 6.25
CA GLU A 111 -11.54 -10.89 7.36
C GLU A 111 -10.53 -10.88 8.51
N HIS A 112 -9.25 -10.62 8.20
CA HIS A 112 -8.17 -10.47 9.16
C HIS A 112 -7.40 -9.17 8.93
N ASN A 113 -7.13 -8.46 10.02
CA ASN A 113 -6.31 -7.26 10.00
C ASN A 113 -4.83 -7.62 10.26
N TYR A 114 -3.94 -7.18 9.36
CA TYR A 114 -2.51 -7.49 9.42
C TYR A 114 -1.67 -6.34 9.98
N TYR A 115 -2.30 -5.24 10.41
CA TYR A 115 -1.62 -4.02 10.88
C TYR A 115 -0.55 -4.29 11.93
N SER A 116 -0.86 -5.05 12.98
CA SER A 116 0.07 -5.33 14.09
C SER A 116 1.32 -6.08 13.67
N LYS A 117 1.28 -6.78 12.52
CA LYS A 117 2.39 -7.57 11.97
C LYS A 117 3.24 -6.78 10.99
N ILE A 118 2.65 -5.81 10.29
CA ILE A 118 3.36 -5.01 9.28
C ILE A 118 3.83 -3.65 9.84
N LYS A 119 3.30 -3.24 10.97
CA LYS A 119 3.66 -1.98 11.63
C LYS A 119 5.19 -1.87 11.80
N GLN A 120 5.73 -0.73 11.40
CA GLN A 120 7.14 -0.36 11.56
C GLN A 120 7.20 1.02 12.22
N ASP A 121 7.94 1.12 13.32
CA ASP A 121 8.12 2.40 13.99
C ASP A 121 9.08 3.30 13.22
N GLY A 122 8.86 4.61 13.28
CA GLY A 122 9.74 5.61 12.66
C GLY A 122 9.65 5.74 11.14
N LEU A 123 8.69 5.08 10.49
CA LEU A 123 8.49 5.21 9.05
C LEU A 123 7.55 6.39 8.73
N TYR A 124 8.03 7.33 7.91
CA TYR A 124 7.28 8.52 7.52
C TYR A 124 6.76 8.44 6.08
N LEU A 125 5.60 9.06 5.86
CA LEU A 125 5.03 9.40 4.56
C LEU A 125 4.80 10.91 4.49
N GLY A 126 5.67 11.62 3.75
CA GLY A 126 5.76 13.06 3.90
C GLY A 126 6.20 13.42 5.33
N GLY A 127 5.48 14.31 6.00
CA GLY A 127 5.71 14.67 7.40
C GLY A 127 5.02 13.77 8.43
N ALA A 128 4.11 12.89 8.01
CA ALA A 128 3.31 12.08 8.92
C ALA A 128 3.92 10.70 9.18
N LEU A 129 3.86 10.22 10.42
CA LEU A 129 4.20 8.83 10.75
C LEU A 129 3.21 7.88 10.08
N LYS A 130 3.70 7.01 9.19
CA LYS A 130 2.87 6.11 8.37
C LYS A 130 1.92 5.26 9.24
N TYR A 131 2.45 4.69 10.30
CA TYR A 131 1.69 3.76 11.15
C TYR A 131 1.05 4.41 12.38
N ALA A 132 1.01 5.74 12.46
CA ALA A 132 0.19 6.45 13.45
C ALA A 132 -1.25 6.70 12.97
N TYR A 133 -1.54 6.33 11.72
CA TYR A 133 -2.83 6.59 11.08
C TYR A 133 -3.31 5.38 10.29
N LEU A 134 -4.62 5.11 10.34
CA LEU A 134 -5.32 4.19 9.44
C LEU A 134 -6.18 4.98 8.47
N TYR A 135 -6.08 4.65 7.18
CA TYR A 135 -6.83 5.33 6.14
C TYR A 135 -8.11 4.56 5.78
N ASP A 136 -9.24 5.23 5.90
CA ASP A 136 -10.53 4.79 5.39
C ASP A 136 -10.73 5.36 3.99
N LYS A 137 -10.60 4.49 2.98
CA LYS A 137 -10.74 4.87 1.57
C LYS A 137 -12.18 5.22 1.21
N GLU A 138 -13.18 4.61 1.85
CA GLU A 138 -14.60 4.79 1.54
C GLU A 138 -15.05 6.19 1.96
N HIS A 139 -14.63 6.65 3.12
CA HIS A 139 -14.98 7.96 3.67
C HIS A 139 -13.89 9.02 3.44
N ASN A 140 -12.78 8.67 2.78
CA ASN A 140 -11.61 9.54 2.60
C ASN A 140 -11.15 10.20 3.91
N SER A 141 -11.06 9.42 4.96
CA SER A 141 -10.78 9.89 6.32
C SER A 141 -9.67 9.09 6.99
N PHE A 142 -9.15 9.64 8.10
CA PHE A 142 -8.11 9.01 8.89
C PHE A 142 -8.55 8.77 10.32
N PHE A 143 -8.15 7.63 10.87
CA PHE A 143 -8.18 7.33 12.29
C PHE A 143 -6.75 7.41 12.81
N LYS A 144 -6.52 8.26 13.80
CA LYS A 144 -5.25 8.33 14.52
C LYS A 144 -5.25 7.24 15.60
N LEU A 145 -4.13 6.51 15.68
CA LEU A 145 -3.92 5.43 16.67
C LEU A 145 -3.20 5.94 17.92
#